data_6f8a5945d09bca991322279b34537ec3
#
_entry.id   6f8a5945d09bca991322279b34537ec3
#
_cell.length_a   1.000
_cell.length_b   1.000
_cell.length_c   1.000
_cell.angle_alpha   90.00
_cell.angle_beta   90.00
_cell.angle_gamma   90.00
#
_symmetry.space_group_name_H-M   'P 1'
#
loop_
_entity.id
_entity.type
_entity.pdbx_description
1 polymer ?
#
loop_
_entity_poly.entity_id
_entity_poly.type
_entity_poly.pdbx_seq_one_letter_code
_entity_poly.pdbx_strand_id
1 'polypeptide(L)'
;MDALSEALAGSGDSADSGLSRLIFVQGVAGTGKTVLLSHLFYRIATEMDINGRINDEDDEDILETDSSLKISKEDRRKAYILVNHNQQMHVYNQIASKLGLQKHFGEVALKPSQFINRFSEKTTSNRAIADKPRGKADVVLVDEAHLLLTQGDQGYSGKNMLHDLLRRAKVVIAVFDPNQILQTSQRWSEEDQDMLFPQQAESDVQKTATGYSGQLERFVPLNMWGDHYLLSRICLHRQFRIAADDATIRWIDDFADGKRIGRIPQDIWEKDRKTGEYVREPFEIRVFDSPVELFKAIKERAYLKASGVDGCGLSRVVATYDWEYKGGKINDSSPDGLWNVEMHRDAQGVWRMGAAPGMQRGYDAFNPDGRADYFCHPWNYEIKVGDKGLSLDAVWAESPHTLNEVGSTFSIQGFDLNYVGVIIGPSVTYREGKIVFNEKASCNKRAVSKRNGSISYAQSNLRNELNVLLKRGVHGLYLFAVDPELQAALKEAASK
;
A
#
# COMPACT_ATOMS: atom_id res chain seq x y z
N MET A 1 17.02 -11.49 11.74
CA MET A 1 18.46 -11.24 11.48
C MET A 1 19.20 -12.53 11.24
N ASP A 2 19.02 -13.59 12.03
CA ASP A 2 19.76 -14.87 11.90
C ASP A 2 19.66 -15.49 10.50
N ALA A 3 18.48 -15.57 9.91
CA ALA A 3 18.29 -16.03 8.52
C ALA A 3 19.02 -15.17 7.49
N LEU A 4 19.09 -13.87 7.73
CA LEU A 4 19.83 -12.97 6.86
C LEU A 4 21.35 -13.19 7.02
N SER A 5 21.82 -13.35 8.25
CA SER A 5 23.23 -13.68 8.53
C SER A 5 23.60 -15.03 7.90
N GLU A 6 22.79 -16.05 8.06
CA GLU A 6 22.95 -17.35 7.40
C GLU A 6 22.96 -17.21 5.87
N ALA A 7 22.02 -16.40 5.34
CA ALA A 7 21.93 -16.15 3.90
C ALA A 7 23.15 -15.45 3.34
N LEU A 8 23.82 -14.61 4.12
CA LEU A 8 24.98 -13.82 3.69
C LEU A 8 26.33 -14.48 3.99
N ALA A 9 26.40 -15.27 5.05
CA ALA A 9 27.65 -15.97 5.44
C ALA A 9 28.07 -17.02 4.38
N GLY A 10 27.11 -17.51 3.58
CA GLY A 10 27.34 -18.61 2.65
C GLY A 10 27.79 -19.86 3.41
N SER A 11 27.02 -20.91 3.46
CA SER A 11 27.53 -22.18 4.00
C SER A 11 28.72 -22.61 3.12
N GLY A 12 29.95 -22.47 3.63
CA GLY A 12 31.13 -22.96 2.97
C GLY A 12 30.89 -24.43 2.60
N ASP A 13 31.27 -24.85 1.41
CA ASP A 13 31.26 -26.22 0.87
C ASP A 13 29.92 -26.82 0.39
N SER A 14 28.83 -26.09 0.26
CA SER A 14 27.63 -26.62 -0.40
C SER A 14 27.47 -26.13 -1.85
N ALA A 15 26.89 -26.97 -2.71
CA ALA A 15 26.53 -26.63 -4.09
C ALA A 15 25.65 -25.35 -4.20
N ASP A 16 25.12 -24.88 -3.09
CA ASP A 16 24.22 -23.73 -2.94
C ASP A 16 24.94 -22.40 -2.69
N SER A 17 26.27 -22.38 -2.57
CA SER A 17 27.05 -21.20 -2.20
C SER A 17 26.97 -20.02 -3.20
N GLY A 18 26.57 -20.28 -4.44
CA GLY A 18 26.42 -19.28 -5.51
C GLY A 18 25.00 -18.83 -5.80
N LEU A 19 23.98 -19.49 -5.20
CA LEU A 19 22.58 -19.20 -5.49
C LEU A 19 22.12 -17.92 -4.78
N SER A 20 21.30 -17.14 -5.47
CA SER A 20 20.62 -16.01 -4.84
C SER A 20 19.49 -16.48 -3.94
N ARG A 21 19.25 -15.76 -2.86
CA ARG A 21 18.27 -16.11 -1.82
C ARG A 21 17.13 -15.13 -1.81
N LEU A 22 15.92 -15.64 -1.71
CA LEU A 22 14.70 -14.88 -1.56
C LEU A 22 14.12 -15.12 -0.16
N ILE A 23 14.01 -14.06 0.64
CA ILE A 23 13.21 -14.04 1.86
C ILE A 23 11.91 -13.35 1.51
N PHE A 24 10.83 -14.10 1.43
CA PHE A 24 9.54 -13.58 1.01
C PHE A 24 8.58 -13.47 2.20
N VAL A 25 8.19 -12.21 2.51
CA VAL A 25 7.38 -11.88 3.68
C VAL A 25 5.96 -11.54 3.23
N GLN A 26 5.03 -12.44 3.47
CA GLN A 26 3.62 -12.20 3.20
C GLN A 26 2.90 -11.67 4.43
N GLY A 27 1.99 -10.73 4.22
CA GLY A 27 1.10 -10.22 5.28
C GLY A 27 0.04 -9.32 4.69
N VAL A 28 -1.15 -9.34 5.29
CA VAL A 28 -2.23 -8.42 4.92
C VAL A 28 -1.92 -6.98 5.32
N ALA A 29 -2.76 -6.03 4.90
CA ALA A 29 -2.61 -4.62 5.28
C ALA A 29 -2.53 -4.46 6.81
N GLY A 30 -1.61 -3.61 7.28
CA GLY A 30 -1.46 -3.32 8.71
C GLY A 30 -0.68 -4.34 9.55
N THR A 31 -0.04 -5.35 8.95
CA THR A 31 0.76 -6.34 9.70
C THR A 31 2.20 -5.88 10.01
N GLY A 32 2.53 -4.60 9.78
CA GLY A 32 3.85 -4.05 10.12
C GLY A 32 4.96 -4.36 9.10
N LYS A 33 4.65 -4.78 7.88
CA LYS A 33 5.61 -5.13 6.81
C LYS A 33 6.67 -4.02 6.58
N THR A 34 6.23 -2.79 6.37
CA THR A 34 7.10 -1.63 6.13
C THR A 34 7.97 -1.30 7.35
N VAL A 35 7.42 -1.44 8.57
CA VAL A 35 8.17 -1.24 9.82
C VAL A 35 9.28 -2.29 9.94
N LEU A 36 8.95 -3.56 9.72
CA LEU A 36 9.92 -4.66 9.69
C LEU A 36 11.04 -4.37 8.69
N LEU A 37 10.68 -3.96 7.47
CA LEU A 37 11.64 -3.71 6.40
C LEU A 37 12.54 -2.52 6.72
N SER A 38 11.98 -1.44 7.27
CA SER A 38 12.74 -0.25 7.70
C SER A 38 13.72 -0.58 8.80
N HIS A 39 13.30 -1.38 9.79
CA HIS A 39 14.18 -1.85 10.87
C HIS A 39 15.30 -2.73 10.32
N LEU A 40 15.00 -3.67 9.43
CA LEU A 40 16.01 -4.51 8.78
C LEU A 40 16.99 -3.67 7.96
N PHE A 41 16.50 -2.68 7.21
CA PHE A 41 17.37 -1.77 6.46
C PHE A 41 18.35 -1.02 7.36
N TYR A 42 17.84 -0.47 8.47
CA TYR A 42 18.67 0.20 9.46
C TYR A 42 19.75 -0.73 10.00
N ARG A 43 19.38 -1.92 10.50
CA ARG A 43 20.31 -2.89 11.08
C ARG A 43 21.37 -3.38 10.09
N ILE A 44 20.98 -3.69 8.85
CA ILE A 44 21.91 -4.11 7.79
C ILE A 44 22.91 -2.98 7.51
N ALA A 45 22.43 -1.75 7.45
CA ALA A 45 23.23 -0.60 7.09
C ALA A 45 24.21 -0.16 8.19
N THR A 46 23.89 -0.44 9.47
CA THR A 46 24.64 0.06 10.62
C THR A 46 25.39 -1.01 11.40
N GLU A 47 24.88 -2.24 11.46
CA GLU A 47 25.35 -3.27 12.39
C GLU A 47 26.01 -4.48 11.69
N MET A 48 25.75 -4.69 10.38
CA MET A 48 26.19 -5.89 9.69
C MET A 48 27.49 -5.67 8.90
N ASP A 49 28.52 -6.44 9.22
CA ASP A 49 29.79 -6.45 8.49
C ASP A 49 29.67 -7.19 7.13
N ILE A 50 30.74 -7.14 6.32
CA ILE A 50 30.82 -7.83 5.02
C ILE A 50 30.73 -9.36 5.13
N ASN A 51 31.00 -9.93 6.32
CA ASN A 51 30.91 -11.37 6.58
C ASN A 51 29.53 -11.79 7.11
N GLY A 52 28.60 -10.85 7.28
CA GLY A 52 27.25 -11.11 7.79
C GLY A 52 27.19 -11.26 9.32
N ARG A 53 28.25 -10.90 10.02
CA ARG A 53 28.26 -10.90 11.48
C ARG A 53 27.53 -9.66 11.99
N ILE A 54 26.73 -9.85 13.04
CA ILE A 54 26.04 -8.78 13.74
C ILE A 54 26.85 -8.42 14.96
N ASN A 55 27.12 -7.14 15.16
CA ASN A 55 27.68 -6.69 16.43
C ASN A 55 26.53 -6.56 17.43
N ASP A 56 26.24 -7.66 18.14
CA ASP A 56 25.33 -7.65 19.30
C ASP A 56 26.11 -7.10 20.51
N GLU A 57 26.10 -5.79 20.69
CA GLU A 57 26.38 -5.20 21.99
C GLU A 57 25.08 -4.62 22.53
N ASP A 58 24.75 -5.01 23.75
CA ASP A 58 23.49 -4.80 24.46
C ASP A 58 22.88 -3.41 24.33
N ASP A 59 21.59 -3.38 24.08
CA ASP A 59 20.72 -2.27 23.67
C ASP A 59 20.40 -1.23 24.76
N GLU A 60 21.21 -0.96 25.75
CA GLU A 60 20.79 -0.06 26.85
C GLU A 60 21.16 1.43 26.72
N ASP A 61 21.96 1.88 25.73
CA ASP A 61 22.45 3.27 25.68
C ASP A 61 22.44 3.96 24.29
N ILE A 62 21.42 3.81 23.48
CA ILE A 62 21.33 4.49 22.17
C ILE A 62 20.60 5.85 22.29
N LEU A 63 20.94 6.68 23.25
CA LEU A 63 20.52 8.09 23.31
C LEU A 63 21.68 9.09 23.32
N GLU A 64 22.91 8.66 23.22
CA GLU A 64 24.02 9.59 23.08
C GLU A 64 24.53 9.64 21.63
N THR A 65 24.32 10.78 21.06
CA THR A 65 24.88 11.30 19.83
C THR A 65 26.36 11.02 19.71
N ASP A 66 26.72 10.44 18.59
CA ASP A 66 28.00 10.53 17.94
C ASP A 66 29.03 9.42 18.19
N SER A 67 29.48 8.88 17.06
CA SER A 67 30.83 8.34 16.81
C SER A 67 31.18 6.88 17.04
N SER A 68 30.28 5.98 17.34
CA SER A 68 30.66 4.56 17.41
C SER A 68 29.93 3.59 16.50
N LEU A 69 29.80 3.92 15.22
CA LEU A 69 29.58 2.87 14.22
C LEU A 69 30.90 2.06 14.14
N LYS A 70 30.95 0.97 14.90
CA LYS A 70 32.18 0.14 15.10
C LYS A 70 32.63 -0.58 13.82
N ILE A 71 31.78 -0.63 12.78
CA ILE A 71 32.15 -1.21 11.49
C ILE A 71 32.77 -0.14 10.63
N SER A 72 33.99 -0.42 10.12
CA SER A 72 34.64 0.50 9.20
C SER A 72 33.76 0.75 8.00
N LYS A 73 33.80 1.96 7.44
CA LYS A 73 32.96 2.33 6.29
C LYS A 73 33.20 1.45 5.07
N GLU A 74 34.37 0.88 4.95
CA GLU A 74 34.82 0.02 3.86
C GLU A 74 34.30 -1.41 4.02
N ASP A 75 33.96 -1.82 5.24
CA ASP A 75 33.44 -3.16 5.58
C ASP A 75 31.92 -3.24 5.64
N ARG A 76 31.20 -2.16 5.30
CA ARG A 76 29.75 -2.16 5.29
C ARG A 76 29.18 -2.85 4.08
N ARG A 77 28.08 -3.61 4.28
CA ARG A 77 27.35 -4.25 3.19
C ARG A 77 26.61 -3.26 2.33
N LYS A 78 26.61 -3.55 1.04
CA LYS A 78 25.91 -2.77 0.03
C LYS A 78 24.42 -3.16 -0.01
N ALA A 79 23.61 -2.48 0.79
CA ALA A 79 22.17 -2.69 0.88
C ALA A 79 21.41 -1.60 0.11
N TYR A 80 20.35 -2.02 -0.60
CA TYR A 80 19.43 -1.15 -1.29
C TYR A 80 18.01 -1.38 -0.80
N ILE A 81 17.22 -0.31 -0.70
CA ILE A 81 15.79 -0.40 -0.46
C ILE A 81 15.04 0.08 -1.70
N LEU A 82 14.13 -0.76 -2.19
CA LEU A 82 13.38 -0.49 -3.41
C LEU A 82 11.93 -0.17 -3.06
N VAL A 83 11.45 0.97 -3.53
CA VAL A 83 10.10 1.46 -3.32
C VAL A 83 9.52 2.03 -4.63
N ASN A 84 8.23 1.86 -4.84
CA ASN A 84 7.58 2.38 -6.05
C ASN A 84 7.10 3.83 -5.90
N HIS A 85 6.85 4.30 -4.68
CA HIS A 85 6.35 5.64 -4.40
C HIS A 85 7.48 6.64 -4.18
N ASN A 86 7.44 7.77 -4.90
CA ASN A 86 8.46 8.81 -4.81
C ASN A 86 8.61 9.36 -3.39
N GLN A 87 7.51 9.52 -2.66
CA GLN A 87 7.50 10.04 -1.29
C GLN A 87 8.21 9.10 -0.30
N GLN A 88 7.92 7.79 -0.34
CA GLN A 88 8.65 6.81 0.46
C GLN A 88 10.14 6.77 0.10
N MET A 89 10.46 6.85 -1.20
CA MET A 89 11.84 6.92 -1.65
C MET A 89 12.57 8.14 -1.06
N HIS A 90 11.91 9.30 -0.99
CA HIS A 90 12.47 10.50 -0.38
C HIS A 90 12.74 10.30 1.13
N VAL A 91 11.79 9.74 1.87
CA VAL A 91 11.97 9.42 3.31
C VAL A 91 13.15 8.49 3.53
N TYR A 92 13.26 7.40 2.79
CA TYR A 92 14.39 6.48 2.92
C TYR A 92 15.73 7.11 2.53
N ASN A 93 15.75 7.98 1.51
CA ASN A 93 16.95 8.73 1.14
C ASN A 93 17.35 9.73 2.23
N GLN A 94 16.41 10.38 2.92
CA GLN A 94 16.71 11.22 4.08
C GLN A 94 17.30 10.42 5.24
N ILE A 95 16.73 9.26 5.55
CA ILE A 95 17.28 8.34 6.57
C ILE A 95 18.71 7.93 6.18
N ALA A 96 18.92 7.47 4.96
CA ALA A 96 20.21 7.05 4.45
C ALA A 96 21.24 8.19 4.48
N SER A 97 20.83 9.43 4.21
CA SER A 97 21.69 10.60 4.31
C SER A 97 22.11 10.87 5.75
N LYS A 98 21.16 10.83 6.71
CA LYS A 98 21.44 11.00 8.14
C LYS A 98 22.38 9.92 8.66
N LEU A 99 22.27 8.69 8.18
CA LEU A 99 23.18 7.57 8.51
C LEU A 99 24.52 7.62 7.75
N GLY A 100 24.73 8.63 6.90
CA GLY A 100 25.95 8.78 6.12
C GLY A 100 26.17 7.75 5.01
N LEU A 101 25.16 6.94 4.68
CA LEU A 101 25.26 5.87 3.68
C LEU A 101 25.42 6.40 2.26
N GLN A 102 24.80 7.53 1.93
CA GLN A 102 24.86 8.13 0.59
C GLN A 102 26.26 8.54 0.17
N LYS A 103 27.11 8.95 1.12
CA LYS A 103 28.51 9.32 0.85
C LYS A 103 29.35 8.15 0.33
N HIS A 104 28.96 6.90 0.68
CA HIS A 104 29.70 5.68 0.33
C HIS A 104 29.10 4.91 -0.82
N PHE A 105 27.76 4.81 -0.86
CA PHE A 105 27.05 3.96 -1.81
C PHE A 105 26.24 4.74 -2.85
N GLY A 106 26.21 6.08 -2.74
CA GLY A 106 25.30 6.91 -3.52
C GLY A 106 23.84 6.73 -3.08
N GLU A 107 22.90 6.91 -3.99
CA GLU A 107 21.49 6.63 -3.68
C GLU A 107 21.29 5.15 -3.37
N VAL A 108 20.73 4.86 -2.21
CA VAL A 108 20.41 3.50 -1.73
C VAL A 108 18.93 3.22 -1.76
N ALA A 109 18.06 4.25 -1.75
CA ALA A 109 16.63 4.11 -1.98
C ALA A 109 16.32 4.39 -3.45
N LEU A 110 15.79 3.42 -4.17
CA LEU A 110 15.60 3.46 -5.62
C LEU A 110 14.24 2.86 -6.01
N LYS A 111 13.75 3.19 -7.21
CA LYS A 111 12.70 2.39 -7.84
C LYS A 111 13.25 1.05 -8.32
N PRO A 112 12.44 -0.03 -8.34
CA PRO A 112 12.89 -1.33 -8.86
C PRO A 112 13.48 -1.24 -10.27
N SER A 113 12.87 -0.49 -11.18
CA SER A 113 13.39 -0.27 -12.53
C SER A 113 14.74 0.46 -12.55
N GLN A 114 14.94 1.44 -11.66
CA GLN A 114 16.23 2.16 -11.56
C GLN A 114 17.34 1.23 -11.06
N PHE A 115 17.04 0.38 -10.08
CA PHE A 115 17.98 -0.61 -9.57
C PHE A 115 18.35 -1.63 -10.68
N ILE A 116 17.36 -2.21 -11.36
CA ILE A 116 17.59 -3.14 -12.46
C ILE A 116 18.48 -2.49 -13.54
N ASN A 117 18.19 -1.25 -13.92
CA ASN A 117 18.99 -0.51 -14.91
C ASN A 117 20.42 -0.23 -14.44
N ARG A 118 20.62 0.04 -13.12
CA ARG A 118 21.96 0.28 -12.53
C ARG A 118 22.83 -0.98 -12.57
N PHE A 119 22.22 -2.14 -12.36
CA PHE A 119 22.89 -3.45 -12.34
C PHE A 119 22.70 -4.24 -13.65
N SER A 120 22.56 -3.56 -14.77
CA SER A 120 22.51 -4.14 -16.12
C SER A 120 23.65 -3.65 -16.99
N GLU A 121 24.05 -4.49 -17.94
CA GLU A 121 24.90 -4.03 -19.05
C GLU A 121 24.18 -2.95 -19.84
N LYS A 122 24.93 -2.09 -20.50
CA LYS A 122 24.38 -1.01 -21.29
C LYS A 122 24.72 -1.20 -22.78
N THR A 123 23.78 -0.78 -23.62
CA THR A 123 24.01 -0.65 -25.05
C THR A 123 25.02 0.47 -25.36
N THR A 124 25.50 0.55 -26.58
CA THR A 124 26.32 1.68 -27.09
C THR A 124 25.62 3.05 -26.93
N SER A 125 24.28 3.08 -26.91
CA SER A 125 23.44 4.26 -26.64
C SER A 125 23.12 4.46 -25.16
N ASN A 126 23.84 3.81 -24.26
CA ASN A 126 23.69 3.90 -22.78
C ASN A 126 22.33 3.42 -22.23
N ARG A 127 21.57 2.62 -22.99
CA ARG A 127 20.34 1.98 -22.51
C ARG A 127 20.66 0.67 -21.82
N ALA A 128 20.02 0.42 -20.67
CA ALA A 128 20.16 -0.82 -19.92
C ALA A 128 19.56 -2.01 -20.72
N ILE A 129 20.26 -3.15 -20.68
CA ILE A 129 19.82 -4.42 -21.28
C ILE A 129 19.29 -5.27 -20.12
N ALA A 130 17.97 -5.36 -19.98
CA ALA A 130 17.33 -6.04 -18.85
C ALA A 130 17.76 -7.50 -18.68
N ASP A 131 17.96 -8.24 -19.77
CA ASP A 131 18.37 -9.65 -19.72
C ASP A 131 19.86 -9.87 -19.38
N LYS A 132 20.66 -8.80 -19.27
CA LYS A 132 22.09 -8.88 -18.99
C LYS A 132 22.44 -8.23 -17.66
N PRO A 133 22.42 -8.98 -16.54
CA PRO A 133 22.85 -8.48 -15.25
C PRO A 133 24.34 -8.18 -15.24
N ARG A 134 24.74 -7.11 -14.52
CA ARG A 134 26.13 -6.71 -14.32
C ARG A 134 26.43 -6.58 -12.83
N GLY A 135 27.02 -7.62 -12.26
CA GLY A 135 27.33 -7.69 -10.82
C GLY A 135 26.09 -7.94 -9.96
N LYS A 136 26.31 -8.10 -8.65
CA LYS A 136 25.26 -8.29 -7.65
C LYS A 136 25.45 -7.34 -6.48
N ALA A 137 24.36 -6.77 -5.99
CA ALA A 137 24.29 -6.15 -4.67
C ALA A 137 24.31 -7.25 -3.59
N ASP A 138 24.70 -6.91 -2.35
CA ASP A 138 24.67 -7.88 -1.27
C ASP A 138 23.22 -8.15 -0.82
N VAL A 139 22.47 -7.07 -0.49
CA VAL A 139 21.10 -7.15 -0.02
C VAL A 139 20.22 -6.15 -0.75
N VAL A 140 19.03 -6.60 -1.16
CA VAL A 140 17.98 -5.77 -1.72
C VAL A 140 16.70 -5.99 -0.92
N LEU A 141 16.19 -4.93 -0.33
CA LEU A 141 14.90 -4.91 0.35
C LEU A 141 13.87 -4.32 -0.60
N VAL A 142 12.71 -4.97 -0.76
CA VAL A 142 11.65 -4.52 -1.64
C VAL A 142 10.40 -4.26 -0.82
N ASP A 143 10.07 -2.98 -0.65
CA ASP A 143 8.80 -2.59 -0.05
C ASP A 143 7.68 -2.64 -1.09
N GLU A 144 6.49 -3.07 -0.67
CA GLU A 144 5.33 -3.21 -1.53
C GLU A 144 5.62 -4.05 -2.80
N ALA A 145 6.20 -5.26 -2.63
CA ALA A 145 6.59 -6.12 -3.74
C ALA A 145 5.42 -6.54 -4.65
N HIS A 146 4.17 -6.38 -4.19
CA HIS A 146 2.98 -6.56 -5.02
C HIS A 146 2.83 -5.50 -6.12
N LEU A 147 3.62 -4.43 -6.08
CA LEU A 147 3.70 -3.43 -7.16
C LEU A 147 4.75 -3.77 -8.22
N LEU A 148 5.54 -4.83 -8.03
CA LEU A 148 6.49 -5.29 -9.03
C LEU A 148 5.76 -5.76 -10.29
N LEU A 149 6.30 -5.38 -11.46
CA LEU A 149 5.74 -5.78 -12.74
C LEU A 149 6.11 -7.23 -13.07
N THR A 150 5.12 -7.99 -13.51
CA THR A 150 5.24 -9.38 -13.95
C THR A 150 5.16 -9.51 -15.47
N GLN A 151 5.21 -8.40 -16.16
CA GLN A 151 5.30 -8.27 -17.62
C GLN A 151 5.91 -6.92 -17.97
N GLY A 152 6.34 -6.74 -19.22
CA GLY A 152 6.81 -5.45 -19.74
C GLY A 152 5.72 -4.38 -19.67
N ASP A 153 6.13 -3.15 -19.29
CA ASP A 153 5.27 -1.96 -19.22
C ASP A 153 6.14 -0.71 -19.46
N GLN A 154 5.54 0.49 -19.51
CA GLN A 154 6.29 1.73 -19.68
C GLN A 154 7.40 1.86 -18.63
N GLY A 155 8.66 1.97 -19.11
CA GLY A 155 9.83 2.09 -18.24
C GLY A 155 10.46 0.78 -17.77
N TYR A 156 9.89 -0.37 -18.13
CA TYR A 156 10.44 -1.69 -17.84
C TYR A 156 10.26 -2.64 -19.01
N SER A 157 11.37 -3.14 -19.58
CA SER A 157 11.37 -4.01 -20.75
C SER A 157 11.53 -5.50 -20.43
N GLY A 158 11.70 -5.86 -19.16
CA GLY A 158 11.85 -7.25 -18.72
C GLY A 158 10.52 -8.01 -18.65
N LYS A 159 10.59 -9.27 -18.23
CA LYS A 159 9.43 -10.17 -18.14
C LYS A 159 8.87 -10.26 -16.71
N ASN A 160 9.74 -10.18 -15.70
CA ASN A 160 9.36 -10.24 -14.28
C ASN A 160 10.40 -9.50 -13.45
N MET A 161 9.97 -8.46 -12.73
CA MET A 161 10.88 -7.63 -11.94
C MET A 161 11.52 -8.40 -10.79
N LEU A 162 10.80 -9.30 -10.11
CA LEU A 162 11.39 -10.09 -9.01
C LEU A 162 12.49 -11.00 -9.52
N HIS A 163 12.27 -11.65 -10.66
CA HIS A 163 13.32 -12.43 -11.34
C HIS A 163 14.56 -11.59 -11.64
N ASP A 164 14.34 -10.39 -12.21
CA ASP A 164 15.44 -9.48 -12.54
C ASP A 164 16.20 -8.98 -11.30
N LEU A 165 15.51 -8.82 -10.15
CA LEU A 165 16.14 -8.46 -8.88
C LEU A 165 16.98 -9.63 -8.33
N LEU A 166 16.47 -10.86 -8.36
CA LEU A 166 17.18 -12.06 -7.90
C LEU A 166 18.48 -12.31 -8.69
N ARG A 167 18.49 -11.99 -9.96
CA ARG A 167 19.71 -12.09 -10.80
C ARG A 167 20.75 -11.00 -10.46
N ARG A 168 20.38 -9.93 -9.72
CA ARG A 168 21.19 -8.74 -9.42
C ARG A 168 21.47 -8.54 -7.93
N ALA A 169 21.07 -9.48 -7.08
CA ALA A 169 21.33 -9.43 -5.66
C ALA A 169 21.68 -10.82 -5.13
N LYS A 170 22.51 -10.90 -4.08
CA LYS A 170 22.78 -12.14 -3.36
C LYS A 170 21.58 -12.53 -2.50
N VAL A 171 20.97 -11.55 -1.83
CA VAL A 171 19.75 -11.72 -1.01
C VAL A 171 18.72 -10.67 -1.41
N VAL A 172 17.50 -11.11 -1.66
CA VAL A 172 16.33 -10.25 -1.85
C VAL A 172 15.35 -10.53 -0.72
N ILE A 173 14.96 -9.46 0.01
CA ILE A 173 13.90 -9.51 1.03
C ILE A 173 12.72 -8.75 0.45
N ALA A 174 11.61 -9.43 0.19
CA ALA A 174 10.44 -8.83 -0.46
C ALA A 174 9.22 -8.94 0.44
N VAL A 175 8.57 -7.80 0.76
CA VAL A 175 7.32 -7.78 1.51
C VAL A 175 6.13 -7.66 0.55
N PHE A 176 5.14 -8.53 0.72
CA PHE A 176 4.09 -8.75 -0.26
C PHE A 176 2.70 -8.85 0.39
N ASP A 177 1.72 -8.26 -0.28
CA ASP A 177 0.31 -8.38 0.07
C ASP A 177 -0.51 -8.65 -1.21
N PRO A 178 -1.04 -9.87 -1.42
CA PRO A 178 -1.79 -10.20 -2.62
C PRO A 178 -3.08 -9.39 -2.77
N ASN A 179 -3.63 -8.88 -1.65
CA ASN A 179 -4.86 -8.08 -1.61
C ASN A 179 -4.64 -6.60 -1.97
N GLN A 180 -3.40 -6.21 -2.30
CA GLN A 180 -3.06 -4.86 -2.74
C GLN A 180 -2.56 -4.79 -4.20
N ILE A 181 -2.68 -5.86 -4.97
CA ILE A 181 -2.43 -5.84 -6.41
C ILE A 181 -3.59 -5.14 -7.11
N LEU A 182 -3.32 -4.00 -7.74
CA LEU A 182 -4.35 -3.13 -8.35
C LEU A 182 -4.35 -3.14 -9.88
N GLN A 183 -3.33 -3.73 -10.51
CA GLN A 183 -3.15 -3.66 -11.96
C GLN A 183 -2.83 -5.03 -12.55
N THR A 184 -3.28 -5.25 -13.77
CA THR A 184 -3.05 -6.51 -14.49
C THR A 184 -1.56 -6.79 -14.72
N SER A 185 -0.74 -5.76 -14.94
CA SER A 185 0.71 -5.91 -15.11
C SER A 185 1.47 -6.33 -13.84
N GLN A 186 0.82 -6.26 -12.68
CA GLN A 186 1.36 -6.66 -11.37
C GLN A 186 0.88 -8.06 -10.95
N ARG A 187 -0.07 -8.66 -11.67
CA ARG A 187 -0.62 -9.98 -11.34
C ARG A 187 0.39 -11.08 -11.61
N TRP A 188 0.53 -11.94 -10.65
CA TRP A 188 1.34 -13.16 -10.73
C TRP A 188 0.51 -14.28 -11.35
N SER A 189 1.14 -15.21 -12.04
CA SER A 189 0.47 -16.44 -12.46
C SER A 189 0.09 -17.27 -11.22
N GLU A 190 -0.92 -18.12 -11.33
CA GLU A 190 -1.28 -19.05 -10.26
C GLU A 190 -0.10 -19.96 -9.93
N GLU A 191 0.62 -20.45 -10.94
CA GLU A 191 1.81 -21.26 -10.78
C GLU A 191 2.91 -20.54 -9.97
N ASP A 192 3.19 -19.26 -10.29
CA ASP A 192 4.17 -18.47 -9.55
C ASP A 192 3.73 -18.26 -8.08
N GLN A 193 2.43 -18.02 -7.85
CA GLN A 193 1.89 -17.86 -6.50
C GLN A 193 1.99 -19.14 -5.69
N ASP A 194 1.64 -20.28 -6.29
CA ASP A 194 1.71 -21.58 -5.63
C ASP A 194 3.16 -21.99 -5.30
N MET A 195 4.12 -21.64 -6.14
CA MET A 195 5.54 -21.86 -5.84
C MET A 195 6.05 -20.95 -4.72
N LEU A 196 5.64 -19.69 -4.69
CA LEU A 196 6.08 -18.74 -3.65
C LEU A 196 5.31 -18.94 -2.34
N PHE A 197 4.01 -19.21 -2.42
CA PHE A 197 3.12 -19.46 -1.29
C PHE A 197 2.17 -20.60 -1.63
N PRO A 198 2.61 -21.86 -1.53
CA PRO A 198 1.70 -22.97 -1.64
C PRO A 198 0.57 -22.76 -0.62
N GLN A 199 -0.67 -22.89 -1.08
CA GLN A 199 -1.83 -22.79 -0.20
C GLN A 199 -1.67 -23.82 0.92
N GLN A 200 -1.37 -23.37 2.12
CA GLN A 200 -1.39 -24.23 3.30
C GLN A 200 -2.85 -24.65 3.48
N ALA A 201 -3.07 -25.96 3.52
CA ALA A 201 -4.36 -26.47 3.95
C ALA A 201 -4.67 -25.85 5.32
N GLU A 202 -5.87 -25.30 5.49
CA GLU A 202 -6.32 -24.60 6.71
C GLU A 202 -6.15 -25.42 8.01
N SER A 203 -5.80 -26.69 7.89
CA SER A 203 -5.62 -27.66 8.98
C SER A 203 -4.32 -27.51 9.79
N ASP A 204 -3.28 -26.82 9.29
CA ASP A 204 -1.96 -26.81 9.93
C ASP A 204 -1.62 -25.53 10.70
N VAL A 205 -2.55 -24.59 10.79
CA VAL A 205 -2.40 -23.42 11.67
C VAL A 205 -2.69 -23.83 13.11
N GLN A 206 -1.72 -24.45 13.78
CA GLN A 206 -1.72 -24.49 15.25
C GLN A 206 -1.75 -23.06 15.76
N LYS A 207 -2.92 -22.65 16.25
CA LYS A 207 -3.10 -21.40 17.00
C LYS A 207 -2.25 -21.48 18.28
N THR A 208 -0.99 -21.12 18.18
CA THR A 208 -0.20 -20.87 19.38
C THR A 208 -0.69 -19.60 20.02
N ALA A 209 -1.06 -19.66 21.29
CA ALA A 209 -1.68 -18.61 22.10
C ALA A 209 -0.81 -17.34 22.30
N THR A 210 0.34 -17.25 21.65
CA THR A 210 1.33 -16.16 21.80
C THR A 210 1.48 -15.28 20.56
N GLY A 211 0.59 -15.32 19.57
CA GLY A 211 0.52 -14.30 18.50
C GLY A 211 1.74 -14.12 17.57
N TYR A 212 2.83 -14.82 17.79
CA TYR A 212 4.05 -14.82 17.01
C TYR A 212 4.36 -16.23 16.54
N SER A 213 3.75 -16.69 15.47
CA SER A 213 4.20 -17.91 14.78
C SER A 213 4.94 -17.56 13.48
N GLY A 214 5.88 -16.63 13.56
CA GLY A 214 6.85 -16.43 12.50
C GLY A 214 7.98 -17.41 12.65
N GLN A 215 7.72 -18.72 12.51
CA GLN A 215 8.83 -19.64 12.26
C GLN A 215 9.35 -19.33 10.86
N LEU A 216 10.58 -18.82 10.80
CA LEU A 216 11.31 -18.71 9.57
C LEU A 216 11.49 -20.13 9.01
N GLU A 217 10.87 -20.42 7.89
CA GLU A 217 11.11 -21.66 7.19
C GLU A 217 12.59 -21.70 6.76
N ARG A 218 13.24 -22.84 6.93
CA ARG A 218 14.58 -23.03 6.38
C ARG A 218 14.55 -22.76 4.88
N PHE A 219 15.67 -22.30 4.34
CA PHE A 219 15.81 -22.11 2.91
C PHE A 219 15.56 -23.44 2.17
N VAL A 220 14.62 -23.39 1.23
CA VAL A 220 14.28 -24.51 0.35
C VAL A 220 14.62 -24.17 -1.10
N PRO A 221 14.99 -25.14 -1.94
CA PRO A 221 15.23 -24.90 -3.36
C PRO A 221 13.98 -24.33 -4.04
N LEU A 222 14.15 -23.29 -4.83
CA LEU A 222 13.13 -22.67 -5.69
C LEU A 222 13.62 -22.68 -7.14
N ASN A 223 12.93 -23.42 -7.99
CA ASN A 223 13.18 -23.44 -9.43
C ASN A 223 12.10 -22.63 -10.12
N MET A 224 12.46 -21.45 -10.59
CA MET A 224 11.50 -20.51 -11.12
C MET A 224 12.09 -19.71 -12.27
N TRP A 225 11.30 -19.45 -13.30
CA TRP A 225 11.70 -18.68 -14.51
C TRP A 225 12.94 -19.20 -15.23
N GLY A 226 13.26 -20.49 -15.09
CA GLY A 226 14.44 -21.14 -15.69
C GLY A 226 15.74 -21.01 -14.91
N ASP A 227 15.70 -20.41 -13.73
CA ASP A 227 16.84 -20.25 -12.82
C ASP A 227 16.59 -20.94 -11.47
N HIS A 228 17.66 -21.14 -10.68
CA HIS A 228 17.64 -21.77 -9.38
C HIS A 228 17.93 -20.76 -8.28
N TYR A 229 17.11 -20.79 -7.22
CA TYR A 229 17.18 -19.91 -6.07
C TYR A 229 16.97 -20.69 -4.78
N LEU A 230 17.20 -20.03 -3.65
CA LEU A 230 16.81 -20.53 -2.33
C LEU A 230 15.71 -19.60 -1.78
N LEU A 231 14.63 -20.19 -1.27
CA LEU A 231 13.45 -19.47 -0.77
C LEU A 231 13.26 -19.74 0.72
N SER A 232 13.08 -18.69 1.50
CA SER A 232 12.54 -18.71 2.85
C SER A 232 11.27 -17.88 2.92
N ARG A 233 10.26 -18.35 3.65
CA ARG A 233 8.94 -17.71 3.76
C ARG A 233 8.67 -17.26 5.17
N ILE A 234 8.02 -16.10 5.29
CA ILE A 234 7.53 -15.55 6.54
C ILE A 234 6.10 -15.10 6.32
N CYS A 235 5.16 -15.54 7.17
CA CYS A 235 3.78 -15.07 7.15
C CYS A 235 3.48 -14.22 8.38
N LEU A 236 3.02 -12.99 8.16
CA LEU A 236 2.57 -12.07 9.20
C LEU A 236 1.04 -12.13 9.28
N HIS A 237 0.51 -12.56 10.41
CA HIS A 237 -0.94 -12.81 10.58
C HIS A 237 -1.65 -11.68 11.34
N ARG A 238 -0.96 -11.05 12.31
CA ARG A 238 -1.60 -10.04 13.17
C ARG A 238 -1.55 -8.67 12.50
N GLN A 239 -2.71 -8.09 12.29
CA GLN A 239 -2.82 -6.70 11.86
C GLN A 239 -2.84 -5.75 13.08
N PHE A 240 -2.21 -4.57 12.94
CA PHE A 240 -2.05 -3.56 13.98
C PHE A 240 -2.58 -2.18 13.56
N ARG A 241 -3.04 -2.02 12.32
CA ARG A 241 -3.50 -0.74 11.77
C ARG A 241 -4.89 -0.38 12.26
N ILE A 242 -5.85 -1.27 12.04
CA ILE A 242 -7.25 -1.03 12.40
C ILE A 242 -7.39 -1.24 13.90
N ALA A 243 -7.61 -0.16 14.64
CA ALA A 243 -7.76 -0.19 16.10
C ALA A 243 -9.20 -0.61 16.47
N ALA A 244 -9.58 -1.84 16.17
CA ALA A 244 -10.91 -2.39 16.36
C ALA A 244 -10.87 -3.80 16.93
N ASP A 245 -12.03 -4.29 17.40
CA ASP A 245 -12.18 -5.68 17.80
C ASP A 245 -12.20 -6.64 16.59
N ASP A 246 -12.03 -7.93 16.86
CA ASP A 246 -12.00 -8.96 15.82
C ASP A 246 -13.30 -9.06 15.01
N ALA A 247 -14.45 -8.68 15.58
CA ALA A 247 -15.72 -8.74 14.89
C ALA A 247 -15.81 -7.63 13.83
N THR A 248 -15.36 -6.44 14.20
CA THR A 248 -15.29 -5.28 13.31
C THR A 248 -14.27 -5.50 12.19
N ILE A 249 -13.10 -6.04 12.51
CA ILE A 249 -12.07 -6.38 11.51
C ILE A 249 -12.62 -7.42 10.52
N ARG A 250 -13.25 -8.48 11.00
CA ARG A 250 -13.86 -9.52 10.14
C ARG A 250 -14.98 -8.95 9.25
N TRP A 251 -15.78 -8.02 9.76
CA TRP A 251 -16.81 -7.38 8.95
C TRP A 251 -16.20 -6.58 7.79
N ILE A 252 -15.15 -5.81 8.07
CA ILE A 252 -14.41 -5.06 7.03
C ILE A 252 -13.80 -6.02 6.01
N ASP A 253 -13.22 -7.12 6.47
CA ASP A 253 -12.63 -8.16 5.59
C ASP A 253 -13.68 -8.81 4.70
N ASP A 254 -14.81 -9.25 5.27
CA ASP A 254 -15.89 -9.90 4.51
C ASP A 254 -16.52 -8.94 3.49
N PHE A 255 -16.68 -7.65 3.83
CA PHE A 255 -17.17 -6.65 2.91
C PHE A 255 -16.15 -6.36 1.80
N ALA A 256 -14.88 -6.15 2.14
CA ALA A 256 -13.81 -5.90 1.18
C ALA A 256 -13.62 -7.07 0.20
N ASP A 257 -13.74 -8.30 0.68
CA ASP A 257 -13.64 -9.52 -0.13
C ASP A 257 -14.87 -9.79 -1.00
N GLY A 258 -15.91 -8.97 -0.87
CA GLY A 258 -17.17 -9.16 -1.62
C GLY A 258 -17.99 -10.35 -1.14
N LYS A 259 -17.74 -10.88 0.07
CA LYS A 259 -18.42 -12.07 0.58
C LYS A 259 -19.84 -11.77 1.04
N ARG A 260 -20.01 -10.74 1.87
CA ARG A 260 -21.33 -10.36 2.42
C ARG A 260 -21.31 -8.96 3.04
N ILE A 261 -22.52 -8.38 3.15
CA ILE A 261 -22.83 -7.25 4.02
C ILE A 261 -23.71 -7.80 5.14
N GLY A 262 -23.14 -8.08 6.28
CA GLY A 262 -23.88 -8.48 7.47
C GLY A 262 -24.14 -7.26 8.37
N ARG A 263 -24.77 -7.47 9.52
CA ARG A 263 -24.89 -6.43 10.55
C ARG A 263 -23.53 -5.81 10.87
N ILE A 264 -23.42 -4.48 10.87
CA ILE A 264 -22.21 -3.78 11.29
C ILE A 264 -22.04 -3.99 12.81
N PRO A 265 -20.91 -4.56 13.25
CA PRO A 265 -20.66 -4.76 14.67
C PRO A 265 -20.49 -3.39 15.37
N GLN A 266 -20.88 -3.32 16.63
CA GLN A 266 -20.55 -2.19 17.49
C GLN A 266 -19.29 -2.53 18.26
N ASP A 267 -18.21 -1.85 17.93
CA ASP A 267 -16.97 -1.95 18.67
C ASP A 267 -17.12 -1.28 20.03
N ILE A 268 -16.36 -1.73 21.01
CA ILE A 268 -16.46 -1.27 22.39
C ILE A 268 -15.12 -0.73 22.90
N TRP A 269 -15.18 0.07 23.95
CA TRP A 269 -14.00 0.52 24.66
C TRP A 269 -13.22 -0.67 25.21
N GLU A 270 -11.95 -0.74 24.88
CA GLU A 270 -11.05 -1.73 25.43
C GLU A 270 -10.35 -1.19 26.68
N LYS A 271 -10.32 -2.01 27.73
CA LYS A 271 -9.64 -1.71 28.98
C LYS A 271 -8.47 -2.64 29.20
N ASP A 272 -7.38 -2.10 29.70
CA ASP A 272 -6.29 -2.92 30.21
C ASP A 272 -6.80 -3.76 31.41
N ARG A 273 -6.55 -5.07 31.35
CA ARG A 273 -7.04 -6.01 32.36
C ARG A 273 -6.37 -5.84 33.72
N LYS A 274 -5.17 -5.23 33.77
CA LYS A 274 -4.39 -5.08 35.01
C LYS A 274 -4.66 -3.72 35.65
N THR A 275 -4.69 -2.66 34.83
CA THR A 275 -4.86 -1.28 35.33
C THR A 275 -6.32 -0.82 35.37
N GLY A 276 -7.20 -1.43 34.58
CA GLY A 276 -8.59 -1.00 34.38
C GLY A 276 -8.75 0.28 33.55
N GLU A 277 -7.66 0.84 33.06
CA GLU A 277 -7.67 2.04 32.24
C GLU A 277 -8.11 1.74 30.80
N TYR A 278 -8.72 2.72 30.13
CA TYR A 278 -9.08 2.61 28.73
C TYR A 278 -7.82 2.71 27.87
N VAL A 279 -7.56 1.69 27.07
CA VAL A 279 -6.39 1.61 26.17
C VAL A 279 -6.74 1.81 24.69
N ARG A 280 -8.03 1.67 24.34
CA ARG A 280 -8.50 1.87 22.97
C ARG A 280 -9.93 2.39 22.94
N GLU A 281 -10.15 3.43 22.13
CA GLU A 281 -11.49 3.90 21.76
C GLU A 281 -12.15 2.96 20.76
N PRO A 282 -13.51 2.88 20.74
CA PRO A 282 -14.23 2.11 19.76
C PRO A 282 -13.94 2.57 18.33
N PHE A 283 -13.72 1.64 17.43
CA PHE A 283 -13.63 1.93 16.00
C PHE A 283 -15.02 2.29 15.47
N GLU A 284 -15.12 3.43 14.80
CA GLU A 284 -16.39 3.97 14.35
C GLU A 284 -16.67 3.59 12.89
N ILE A 285 -17.76 2.85 12.63
CA ILE A 285 -18.26 2.64 11.26
C ILE A 285 -19.57 3.43 11.10
N ARG A 286 -19.64 4.33 10.11
CA ARG A 286 -20.83 5.11 9.80
C ARG A 286 -21.21 5.01 8.32
N VAL A 287 -22.51 4.93 8.05
CA VAL A 287 -23.07 4.98 6.70
C VAL A 287 -23.85 6.27 6.54
N PHE A 288 -23.52 7.06 5.54
CA PHE A 288 -24.12 8.37 5.28
C PHE A 288 -25.12 8.31 4.13
N ASP A 289 -26.14 9.16 4.18
CA ASP A 289 -27.15 9.30 3.13
C ASP A 289 -26.68 10.19 1.96
N SER A 290 -25.60 10.91 2.18
CA SER A 290 -25.09 11.90 1.27
C SER A 290 -23.56 11.92 1.25
N PRO A 291 -22.91 12.02 0.07
CA PRO A 291 -21.47 12.23 0.00
C PRO A 291 -21.06 13.59 0.57
N VAL A 292 -21.96 14.59 0.56
CA VAL A 292 -21.74 15.92 1.17
C VAL A 292 -21.62 15.80 2.70
N GLU A 293 -22.53 15.05 3.34
CA GLU A 293 -22.51 14.82 4.77
C GLU A 293 -21.30 14.00 5.19
N LEU A 294 -20.96 12.94 4.43
CA LEU A 294 -19.74 12.16 4.65
C LEU A 294 -18.51 13.05 4.60
N PHE A 295 -18.41 13.91 3.59
CA PHE A 295 -17.27 14.80 3.39
C PHE A 295 -17.12 15.79 4.55
N LYS A 296 -18.21 16.42 4.97
CA LYS A 296 -18.24 17.30 6.15
C LYS A 296 -17.79 16.56 7.42
N ALA A 297 -18.32 15.38 7.67
CA ALA A 297 -17.96 14.59 8.83
C ALA A 297 -16.47 14.22 8.86
N ILE A 298 -15.86 13.89 7.71
CA ILE A 298 -14.42 13.64 7.62
C ILE A 298 -13.61 14.91 7.85
N LYS A 299 -14.05 16.05 7.31
CA LYS A 299 -13.40 17.36 7.59
C LYS A 299 -13.44 17.69 9.09
N GLU A 300 -14.56 17.46 9.75
CA GLU A 300 -14.68 17.65 11.21
C GLU A 300 -13.67 16.77 11.94
N ARG A 301 -13.51 15.50 11.57
CA ARG A 301 -12.51 14.59 12.15
C ARG A 301 -11.07 15.06 11.90
N ALA A 302 -10.81 15.70 10.77
CA ALA A 302 -9.49 16.26 10.46
C ALA A 302 -9.16 17.51 11.30
N TYR A 303 -10.17 18.28 11.71
CA TYR A 303 -10.01 19.48 12.54
C TYR A 303 -10.11 19.23 14.04
N LEU A 304 -10.74 18.11 14.47
CA LEU A 304 -10.77 17.74 15.87
C LEU A 304 -9.33 17.47 16.32
N LYS A 305 -8.87 18.26 17.31
CA LYS A 305 -7.60 18.00 17.98
C LYS A 305 -7.65 16.58 18.55
N ALA A 306 -6.84 15.69 18.04
CA ALA A 306 -6.52 14.49 18.77
C ALA A 306 -5.98 14.95 20.13
N SER A 307 -6.53 14.46 21.23
CA SER A 307 -6.28 14.90 22.59
C SER A 307 -4.79 15.18 22.83
N GLY A 308 -4.41 16.46 22.89
CA GLY A 308 -3.08 16.92 23.29
C GLY A 308 -2.05 17.17 22.20
N VAL A 309 -2.31 16.93 20.92
CA VAL A 309 -1.37 17.21 19.81
C VAL A 309 -1.94 18.31 18.93
N ASP A 310 -1.19 19.41 18.78
CA ASP A 310 -1.49 20.46 17.81
C ASP A 310 -1.19 19.94 16.39
N GLY A 311 -2.24 19.51 15.67
CA GLY A 311 -2.12 19.10 14.28
C GLY A 311 -3.47 18.73 13.66
N CYS A 312 -3.65 18.99 12.36
CA CYS A 312 -4.77 18.45 11.61
C CYS A 312 -4.68 16.93 11.63
N GLY A 313 -5.74 16.25 12.09
CA GLY A 313 -5.82 14.80 12.02
C GLY A 313 -5.71 14.33 10.56
N LEU A 314 -5.01 13.22 10.32
CA LEU A 314 -4.87 12.61 8.99
C LEU A 314 -6.17 11.90 8.61
N SER A 315 -7.22 12.69 8.28
CA SER A 315 -8.52 12.17 7.86
C SER A 315 -8.88 12.71 6.48
N ARG A 316 -9.23 11.84 5.54
CA ARG A 316 -9.47 12.20 4.13
C ARG A 316 -10.60 11.40 3.54
N VAL A 317 -11.20 11.97 2.49
CA VAL A 317 -12.17 11.26 1.65
C VAL A 317 -11.45 10.66 0.44
N VAL A 318 -11.80 9.44 0.14
CA VAL A 318 -11.30 8.68 -1.02
C VAL A 318 -12.45 8.02 -1.75
N ALA A 319 -12.25 7.68 -3.03
CA ALA A 319 -13.26 6.98 -3.81
C ALA A 319 -12.68 5.84 -4.63
N THR A 320 -13.52 4.88 -5.04
CA THR A 320 -13.20 3.91 -6.08
C THR A 320 -12.89 4.63 -7.39
N TYR A 321 -12.07 4.03 -8.25
CA TYR A 321 -11.58 4.70 -9.47
C TYR A 321 -12.62 4.66 -10.59
N ASP A 322 -13.79 5.26 -10.34
CA ASP A 322 -14.97 5.27 -11.23
C ASP A 322 -15.19 6.63 -11.88
N TRP A 323 -14.43 7.64 -11.49
CA TRP A 323 -14.40 8.95 -12.16
C TRP A 323 -13.18 9.06 -13.05
N GLU A 324 -13.37 9.73 -14.20
CA GLU A 324 -12.28 9.91 -15.15
C GLU A 324 -11.20 10.81 -14.57
N TYR A 325 -9.93 10.45 -14.81
CA TYR A 325 -8.76 11.26 -14.48
C TYR A 325 -7.68 11.10 -15.54
N LYS A 326 -7.15 12.22 -16.00
CA LYS A 326 -6.03 12.27 -16.96
C LYS A 326 -4.96 13.19 -16.38
N GLY A 327 -3.99 12.62 -15.68
CA GLY A 327 -2.89 13.34 -15.05
C GLY A 327 -2.19 14.30 -16.01
N GLY A 328 -1.91 15.51 -15.52
CA GLY A 328 -1.24 16.56 -16.30
C GLY A 328 -2.07 17.20 -17.42
N LYS A 329 -3.37 16.88 -17.56
CA LYS A 329 -4.28 17.46 -18.56
C LYS A 329 -5.41 18.21 -17.89
N ILE A 330 -5.77 19.36 -18.47
CA ILE A 330 -6.96 20.12 -18.11
C ILE A 330 -8.20 19.33 -18.55
N ASN A 331 -9.25 19.36 -17.75
CA ASN A 331 -10.54 18.84 -18.11
C ASN A 331 -11.38 19.92 -18.80
N ASP A 332 -11.36 19.92 -20.13
CA ASP A 332 -12.10 20.92 -20.94
C ASP A 332 -13.63 20.84 -20.74
N SER A 333 -14.14 19.73 -20.16
CA SER A 333 -15.56 19.54 -19.88
C SER A 333 -15.99 20.13 -18.53
N SER A 334 -15.05 20.57 -17.70
CA SER A 334 -15.28 21.17 -16.38
C SER A 334 -14.96 22.66 -16.39
N PRO A 335 -15.84 23.55 -15.88
CA PRO A 335 -15.61 24.99 -15.85
C PRO A 335 -14.35 25.41 -15.07
N ASP A 336 -13.98 24.62 -14.07
CA ASP A 336 -12.76 24.83 -13.25
C ASP A 336 -11.50 24.18 -13.86
N GLY A 337 -11.64 23.47 -14.98
CA GLY A 337 -10.55 22.75 -15.63
C GLY A 337 -10.04 21.52 -14.86
N LEU A 338 -10.67 21.17 -13.74
CA LEU A 338 -10.27 20.07 -12.88
C LEU A 338 -11.01 18.77 -13.24
N TRP A 339 -10.37 17.65 -12.92
CA TRP A 339 -11.01 16.35 -12.86
C TRP A 339 -11.65 16.24 -11.48
N ASN A 340 -12.96 15.96 -11.43
CA ASN A 340 -13.73 16.00 -10.21
C ASN A 340 -14.46 14.68 -9.95
N VAL A 341 -14.60 14.32 -8.69
CA VAL A 341 -15.67 13.43 -8.24
C VAL A 341 -16.93 14.25 -8.19
N GLU A 342 -17.82 14.06 -9.18
CA GLU A 342 -18.99 14.89 -9.39
C GLU A 342 -20.25 14.04 -9.31
N MET A 343 -21.23 14.46 -8.50
CA MET A 343 -22.49 13.78 -8.29
C MET A 343 -23.60 14.79 -8.01
N HIS A 344 -24.84 14.43 -8.36
CA HIS A 344 -26.03 15.19 -8.02
C HIS A 344 -27.11 14.28 -7.44
N ARG A 345 -28.03 14.85 -6.67
CA ARG A 345 -29.21 14.17 -6.15
C ARG A 345 -30.36 14.40 -7.12
N ASP A 346 -30.94 13.32 -7.65
CA ASP A 346 -32.09 13.42 -8.57
C ASP A 346 -33.40 13.74 -7.83
N ALA A 347 -34.50 13.96 -8.60
CA ALA A 347 -35.80 14.28 -8.05
C ALA A 347 -36.40 13.15 -7.17
N GLN A 348 -35.90 11.93 -7.30
CA GLN A 348 -36.26 10.78 -6.47
C GLN A 348 -35.39 10.67 -5.19
N GLY A 349 -34.44 11.62 -5.00
CA GLY A 349 -33.55 11.64 -3.87
C GLY A 349 -32.35 10.69 -4.00
N VAL A 350 -32.12 10.11 -5.17
CA VAL A 350 -31.02 9.19 -5.46
C VAL A 350 -29.81 9.94 -5.99
N TRP A 351 -28.64 9.62 -5.49
CA TRP A 351 -27.38 10.20 -5.97
C TRP A 351 -26.97 9.57 -7.30
N ARG A 352 -26.63 10.42 -8.28
CA ARG A 352 -26.20 10.05 -9.62
C ARG A 352 -24.84 10.65 -9.94
N MET A 353 -24.06 9.94 -10.77
CA MET A 353 -22.78 10.44 -11.28
C MET A 353 -22.99 11.67 -12.17
N GLY A 354 -22.06 12.63 -12.07
CA GLY A 354 -22.06 13.87 -12.86
C GLY A 354 -23.05 14.91 -12.36
N ALA A 355 -23.21 16.02 -13.11
CA ALA A 355 -24.16 17.08 -12.83
C ALA A 355 -25.52 16.80 -13.50
N ALA A 356 -26.61 17.29 -12.90
CA ALA A 356 -27.92 17.26 -13.55
C ALA A 356 -27.95 18.21 -14.76
N PRO A 357 -28.79 17.95 -15.78
CA PRO A 357 -28.97 18.87 -16.89
C PRO A 357 -29.31 20.29 -16.43
N GLY A 358 -28.59 21.29 -16.93
CA GLY A 358 -28.78 22.69 -16.56
C GLY A 358 -28.21 23.11 -15.19
N MET A 359 -27.59 22.20 -14.46
CA MET A 359 -26.93 22.50 -13.19
C MET A 359 -25.57 23.18 -13.45
N GLN A 360 -25.23 24.22 -12.66
CA GLN A 360 -23.89 24.79 -12.68
C GLN A 360 -22.90 23.74 -12.16
N ARG A 361 -21.90 23.43 -12.98
CA ARG A 361 -20.89 22.42 -12.71
C ARG A 361 -19.64 23.04 -12.10
N GLY A 362 -18.78 22.18 -11.59
CA GLY A 362 -17.43 22.51 -11.13
C GLY A 362 -17.33 22.64 -9.62
N TYR A 363 -16.09 22.56 -9.16
CA TYR A 363 -15.74 22.77 -7.76
C TYR A 363 -15.80 24.26 -7.41
N ASP A 364 -16.46 24.59 -6.30
CA ASP A 364 -16.52 25.94 -5.77
C ASP A 364 -15.52 26.10 -4.60
N ALA A 365 -14.39 26.74 -4.86
CA ALA A 365 -13.34 26.95 -3.86
C ALA A 365 -13.80 27.87 -2.71
N PHE A 366 -14.85 28.71 -2.91
CA PHE A 366 -15.41 29.59 -1.89
C PHE A 366 -16.50 28.91 -1.04
N ASN A 367 -17.08 27.82 -1.56
CA ASN A 367 -18.03 26.98 -0.85
C ASN A 367 -17.64 25.49 -0.98
N PRO A 368 -16.52 25.09 -0.36
CA PRO A 368 -15.96 23.75 -0.53
C PRO A 368 -16.82 22.62 0.05
N ASP A 369 -17.81 22.95 0.87
CA ASP A 369 -18.73 21.95 1.43
C ASP A 369 -19.90 21.66 0.49
N GLY A 370 -20.02 22.42 -0.61
CA GLY A 370 -21.00 22.19 -1.65
C GLY A 370 -22.46 22.48 -1.23
N ARG A 371 -23.38 22.20 -2.15
CA ARG A 371 -24.83 22.23 -1.90
C ARG A 371 -25.30 20.87 -1.40
N ALA A 372 -26.39 20.83 -0.67
CA ALA A 372 -26.93 19.58 -0.14
C ALA A 372 -27.35 18.55 -1.22
N ASP A 373 -27.61 19.01 -2.46
CA ASP A 373 -28.04 18.23 -3.60
C ASP A 373 -26.95 18.02 -4.69
N TYR A 374 -25.74 18.55 -4.45
CA TYR A 374 -24.64 18.49 -5.41
C TYR A 374 -23.29 18.34 -4.71
N PHE A 375 -22.51 17.39 -5.17
CA PHE A 375 -21.16 17.11 -4.69
C PHE A 375 -20.17 17.24 -5.86
N CYS A 376 -19.15 18.07 -5.70
CA CYS A 376 -18.12 18.25 -6.71
C CYS A 376 -16.80 18.66 -6.05
N HIS A 377 -15.84 17.74 -6.06
CA HIS A 377 -14.52 17.96 -5.45
C HIS A 377 -13.41 17.49 -6.38
N PRO A 378 -12.24 18.20 -6.39
CA PRO A 378 -11.09 17.79 -7.17
C PRO A 378 -10.71 16.32 -6.92
N TRP A 379 -10.43 15.61 -8.02
CA TRP A 379 -10.14 14.18 -8.03
C TRP A 379 -8.67 13.94 -8.33
N ASN A 380 -7.92 13.31 -7.43
CA ASN A 380 -6.48 13.03 -7.59
C ASN A 380 -5.68 14.27 -8.03
N TYR A 381 -6.01 15.44 -7.52
CA TYR A 381 -5.41 16.70 -7.95
C TYR A 381 -3.91 16.71 -7.63
N GLU A 382 -3.08 16.89 -8.64
CA GLU A 382 -1.64 17.01 -8.51
C GLU A 382 -1.27 18.50 -8.59
N ILE A 383 -0.67 19.03 -7.51
CA ILE A 383 -0.12 20.37 -7.51
C ILE A 383 1.08 20.41 -8.45
N LYS A 384 1.07 21.38 -9.39
CA LYS A 384 2.19 21.62 -10.29
C LYS A 384 3.32 22.35 -9.59
N VAL A 385 4.56 22.02 -9.95
CA VAL A 385 5.76 22.77 -9.56
C VAL A 385 5.56 24.24 -9.92
N GLY A 386 5.54 25.13 -8.92
CA GLY A 386 5.34 26.56 -9.10
C GLY A 386 4.15 27.17 -8.38
N ASP A 387 3.23 26.35 -7.84
CA ASP A 387 2.17 26.83 -6.96
C ASP A 387 2.80 27.31 -5.66
N LYS A 388 2.75 28.63 -5.46
CA LYS A 388 3.47 29.32 -4.37
C LYS A 388 3.01 28.83 -2.99
N GLY A 389 3.95 28.33 -2.21
CA GLY A 389 3.76 28.02 -0.79
C GLY A 389 3.41 26.57 -0.47
N LEU A 390 3.38 25.66 -1.44
CA LEU A 390 3.09 24.26 -1.22
C LEU A 390 4.37 23.42 -1.30
N SER A 391 4.61 22.59 -0.30
CA SER A 391 5.74 21.65 -0.29
C SER A 391 5.44 20.50 -1.22
N LEU A 392 6.31 20.29 -2.22
CA LEU A 392 6.28 19.12 -3.09
C LEU A 392 6.69 17.82 -2.36
N ASP A 393 7.25 17.97 -1.17
CA ASP A 393 7.77 16.87 -0.36
C ASP A 393 6.72 16.27 0.60
N ALA A 394 5.56 16.93 0.75
CA ALA A 394 4.49 16.47 1.63
C ALA A 394 3.69 15.34 0.99
N VAL A 395 3.38 14.34 1.79
CA VAL A 395 2.47 13.25 1.43
C VAL A 395 1.07 13.82 1.16
N TRP A 396 0.33 13.27 0.19
CA TRP A 396 -1.02 13.75 -0.15
C TRP A 396 -1.91 13.91 1.10
N ALA A 397 -1.95 12.91 1.97
CA ALA A 397 -2.75 12.92 3.19
C ALA A 397 -2.31 13.98 4.22
N GLU A 398 -1.04 14.40 4.21
CA GLU A 398 -0.48 15.40 5.12
C GLU A 398 -0.63 16.83 4.59
N SER A 399 -0.92 16.97 3.31
CA SER A 399 -1.05 18.29 2.66
C SER A 399 -2.38 18.94 3.02
N PRO A 400 -2.42 20.18 3.56
CA PRO A 400 -3.66 20.80 4.03
C PRO A 400 -4.72 20.99 2.93
N HIS A 401 -4.32 21.30 1.69
CA HIS A 401 -5.25 21.52 0.58
C HIS A 401 -6.06 20.29 0.21
N THR A 402 -5.54 19.08 0.48
CA THR A 402 -6.22 17.81 0.18
C THR A 402 -7.44 17.52 1.08
N LEU A 403 -7.67 18.37 2.09
CA LEU A 403 -8.92 18.39 2.85
C LEU A 403 -10.14 18.73 2.00
N ASN A 404 -9.94 19.38 0.84
CA ASN A 404 -10.99 19.72 -0.09
C ASN A 404 -10.98 18.85 -1.36
N GLU A 405 -10.20 17.76 -1.35
CA GLU A 405 -10.07 16.84 -2.46
C GLU A 405 -10.62 15.46 -2.13
N VAL A 406 -10.84 14.68 -3.17
CA VAL A 406 -11.09 13.24 -3.06
C VAL A 406 -9.89 12.50 -3.63
N GLY A 407 -9.29 11.62 -2.83
CA GLY A 407 -8.19 10.77 -3.26
C GLY A 407 -8.66 9.42 -3.81
N SER A 408 -7.72 8.67 -4.36
CA SER A 408 -7.93 7.29 -4.79
C SER A 408 -6.94 6.35 -4.11
N THR A 409 -6.96 5.08 -4.48
CA THR A 409 -5.94 4.11 -4.05
C THR A 409 -4.52 4.59 -4.32
N PHE A 410 -4.29 5.32 -5.40
CA PHE A 410 -2.95 5.85 -5.74
C PHE A 410 -2.48 6.97 -4.80
N SER A 411 -3.43 7.72 -4.21
CA SER A 411 -3.13 8.78 -3.25
C SER A 411 -2.79 8.26 -1.85
N ILE A 412 -3.34 7.10 -1.46
CA ILE A 412 -3.27 6.60 -0.09
C ILE A 412 -2.55 5.25 0.07
N GLN A 413 -2.14 4.61 -1.02
CA GLN A 413 -1.40 3.35 -0.92
C GLN A 413 -0.08 3.57 -0.19
N GLY A 414 0.15 2.79 0.88
CA GLY A 414 1.32 2.94 1.77
C GLY A 414 1.11 3.90 2.95
N PHE A 415 -0.03 4.63 3.04
CA PHE A 415 -0.30 5.58 4.11
C PHE A 415 -1.56 5.21 4.90
N ASP A 416 -1.61 5.63 6.16
CA ASP A 416 -2.72 5.40 7.07
C ASP A 416 -3.45 6.71 7.35
N LEU A 417 -4.76 6.61 7.61
CA LEU A 417 -5.62 7.73 7.97
C LEU A 417 -6.24 7.48 9.34
N ASN A 418 -6.44 8.52 10.14
CA ASN A 418 -7.17 8.39 11.39
C ASN A 418 -8.63 7.96 11.11
N TYR A 419 -9.30 8.72 10.25
CA TYR A 419 -10.63 8.38 9.72
C TYR A 419 -10.59 8.42 8.21
N VAL A 420 -11.19 7.44 7.58
CA VAL A 420 -11.33 7.39 6.12
C VAL A 420 -12.80 7.47 5.73
N GLY A 421 -13.13 8.41 4.84
CA GLY A 421 -14.42 8.46 4.15
C GLY A 421 -14.29 7.78 2.79
N VAL A 422 -15.08 6.75 2.53
CA VAL A 422 -15.02 6.01 1.26
C VAL A 422 -16.30 6.22 0.47
N ILE A 423 -16.18 6.86 -0.69
CA ILE A 423 -17.23 6.97 -1.69
C ILE A 423 -17.09 5.76 -2.64
N ILE A 424 -18.05 4.86 -2.57
CA ILE A 424 -18.07 3.64 -3.39
C ILE A 424 -18.85 3.94 -4.66
N GLY A 425 -18.17 4.01 -5.78
CA GLY A 425 -18.76 4.25 -7.09
C GLY A 425 -19.42 3.00 -7.70
N PRO A 426 -19.93 3.11 -8.93
CA PRO A 426 -20.72 2.06 -9.58
C PRO A 426 -19.91 0.83 -10.04
N SER A 427 -18.59 0.81 -9.85
CA SER A 427 -17.81 -0.41 -10.06
C SER A 427 -18.10 -1.47 -8.99
N VAL A 428 -18.68 -1.08 -7.84
CA VAL A 428 -19.10 -1.98 -6.78
C VAL A 428 -20.62 -1.86 -6.60
N THR A 429 -21.34 -2.92 -6.82
CA THR A 429 -22.82 -2.97 -6.77
C THR A 429 -23.28 -4.11 -5.86
N TYR A 430 -24.57 -4.07 -5.47
CA TYR A 430 -25.19 -5.13 -4.70
C TYR A 430 -26.39 -5.69 -5.47
N ARG A 431 -26.36 -6.98 -5.77
CA ARG A 431 -27.42 -7.65 -6.54
C ARG A 431 -27.71 -9.03 -5.94
N GLU A 432 -28.98 -9.34 -5.73
CA GLU A 432 -29.42 -10.63 -5.23
C GLU A 432 -28.70 -11.09 -3.94
N GLY A 433 -28.47 -10.15 -3.03
CA GLY A 433 -27.79 -10.45 -1.76
C GLY A 433 -26.26 -10.59 -1.85
N LYS A 434 -25.65 -10.25 -2.99
CA LYS A 434 -24.21 -10.38 -3.22
C LYS A 434 -23.58 -9.07 -3.69
N ILE A 435 -22.34 -8.86 -3.31
CA ILE A 435 -21.51 -7.79 -3.84
C ILE A 435 -21.00 -8.22 -5.22
N VAL A 436 -21.17 -7.36 -6.21
CA VAL A 436 -20.79 -7.61 -7.61
C VAL A 436 -19.87 -6.49 -8.08
N PHE A 437 -18.70 -6.87 -8.61
CA PHE A 437 -17.74 -5.93 -9.19
C PHE A 437 -18.02 -5.74 -10.68
N ASN A 438 -18.31 -4.49 -11.08
CA ASN A 438 -18.65 -4.11 -12.45
C ASN A 438 -17.46 -3.45 -13.16
N GLU A 439 -16.71 -4.22 -13.91
CA GLU A 439 -15.51 -3.74 -14.63
C GLU A 439 -15.80 -2.63 -15.65
N LYS A 440 -17.05 -2.57 -16.21
CA LYS A 440 -17.43 -1.57 -17.19
C LYS A 440 -17.62 -0.18 -16.60
N ALA A 441 -17.86 -0.10 -15.31
CA ALA A 441 -18.05 1.16 -14.60
C ALA A 441 -16.73 1.76 -14.12
N SER A 442 -15.66 0.96 -14.03
CA SER A 442 -14.37 1.46 -13.58
C SER A 442 -13.64 2.24 -14.68
N CYS A 443 -13.14 3.41 -14.31
CA CYS A 443 -12.24 4.24 -15.14
C CYS A 443 -10.77 3.82 -15.02
N ASN A 444 -10.42 2.88 -14.14
CA ASN A 444 -9.07 2.36 -13.99
C ASN A 444 -8.71 1.37 -15.11
N LYS A 445 -8.28 1.89 -16.25
CA LYS A 445 -7.91 1.08 -17.42
C LYS A 445 -6.83 0.04 -17.13
N ARG A 446 -5.92 0.30 -16.19
CA ARG A 446 -4.87 -0.66 -15.82
C ARG A 446 -5.42 -1.83 -14.99
N ALA A 447 -6.47 -1.59 -14.20
CA ALA A 447 -7.13 -2.63 -13.41
C ALA A 447 -7.97 -3.57 -14.30
N VAL A 448 -8.69 -2.99 -15.29
CA VAL A 448 -9.63 -3.74 -16.12
C VAL A 448 -9.07 -4.21 -17.47
N SER A 449 -7.81 -3.87 -17.79
CA SER A 449 -7.15 -4.36 -18.99
C SER A 449 -6.95 -5.88 -18.95
N LYS A 450 -6.93 -6.50 -20.15
CA LYS A 450 -6.66 -7.94 -20.29
C LYS A 450 -5.18 -8.21 -20.52
N ARG A 451 -4.63 -9.22 -19.87
CA ARG A 451 -3.29 -9.73 -20.16
C ARG A 451 -3.34 -10.56 -21.46
N ASN A 452 -2.42 -10.28 -22.38
CA ASN A 452 -2.34 -10.97 -23.68
C ASN A 452 -3.68 -10.98 -24.45
N GLY A 453 -4.52 -9.95 -24.27
CA GLY A 453 -5.80 -9.79 -24.95
C GLY A 453 -6.92 -10.73 -24.47
N SER A 454 -6.66 -11.72 -23.61
CA SER A 454 -7.62 -12.75 -23.22
C SER A 454 -7.88 -12.85 -21.71
N ILE A 455 -6.84 -12.84 -20.88
CA ILE A 455 -6.96 -13.09 -19.44
C ILE A 455 -7.37 -11.80 -18.71
N SER A 456 -8.53 -11.82 -18.05
CA SER A 456 -9.02 -10.70 -17.24
C SER A 456 -8.79 -10.96 -15.75
N TYR A 457 -8.22 -9.98 -15.07
CA TYR A 457 -8.09 -9.93 -13.62
C TYR A 457 -8.94 -8.83 -12.99
N ALA A 458 -9.87 -8.25 -13.76
CA ALA A 458 -10.64 -7.08 -13.37
C ALA A 458 -11.39 -7.28 -12.05
N GLN A 459 -12.09 -8.39 -11.88
CA GLN A 459 -12.82 -8.71 -10.65
C GLN A 459 -11.91 -8.69 -9.41
N SER A 460 -10.76 -9.34 -9.50
CA SER A 460 -9.79 -9.37 -8.39
C SER A 460 -9.14 -8.01 -8.16
N ASN A 461 -8.90 -7.22 -9.22
CA ASN A 461 -8.30 -5.88 -9.09
C ASN A 461 -9.29 -4.90 -8.43
N LEU A 462 -10.57 -4.92 -8.82
CA LEU A 462 -11.60 -4.08 -8.22
C LEU A 462 -11.89 -4.48 -6.76
N ARG A 463 -11.89 -5.77 -6.45
CA ARG A 463 -11.97 -6.25 -5.07
C ARG A 463 -10.78 -5.73 -4.23
N ASN A 464 -9.57 -5.82 -4.76
CA ASN A 464 -8.39 -5.31 -4.08
C ASN A 464 -8.42 -3.78 -3.93
N GLU A 465 -8.97 -3.06 -4.90
CA GLU A 465 -9.20 -1.62 -4.80
C GLU A 465 -10.10 -1.30 -3.61
N LEU A 466 -11.24 -1.95 -3.50
CA LEU A 466 -12.15 -1.80 -2.37
C LEU A 466 -11.43 -2.15 -1.04
N ASN A 467 -10.69 -3.26 -1.01
CA ASN A 467 -9.92 -3.68 0.16
C ASN A 467 -8.90 -2.62 0.61
N VAL A 468 -8.18 -2.01 -0.33
CA VAL A 468 -7.22 -0.94 -0.03
C VAL A 468 -7.92 0.27 0.59
N LEU A 469 -9.06 0.70 0.05
CA LEU A 469 -9.79 1.88 0.52
C LEU A 469 -10.40 1.65 1.90
N LEU A 470 -11.08 0.52 2.13
CA LEU A 470 -11.77 0.23 3.39
C LEU A 470 -10.82 0.05 4.59
N LYS A 471 -9.57 -0.35 4.35
CA LYS A 471 -8.59 -0.67 5.41
C LYS A 471 -7.57 0.44 5.67
N ARG A 472 -7.89 1.69 5.33
CA ARG A 472 -6.97 2.84 5.57
C ARG A 472 -7.24 3.56 6.90
N GLY A 473 -8.46 3.47 7.43
CA GLY A 473 -8.81 4.08 8.71
C GLY A 473 -8.23 3.33 9.89
N VAL A 474 -7.58 4.06 10.80
CA VAL A 474 -7.10 3.51 12.08
C VAL A 474 -8.21 3.51 13.13
N HIS A 475 -9.02 4.59 13.20
CA HIS A 475 -10.04 4.81 14.21
C HIS A 475 -11.46 4.81 13.66
N GLY A 476 -11.65 4.95 12.33
CA GLY A 476 -13.00 4.94 11.77
C GLY A 476 -13.06 4.82 10.25
N LEU A 477 -14.20 4.30 9.80
CA LEU A 477 -14.56 4.07 8.41
C LEU A 477 -15.96 4.64 8.15
N TYR A 478 -16.05 5.66 7.29
CA TYR A 478 -17.27 6.32 6.89
C TYR A 478 -17.60 5.95 5.46
N LEU A 479 -18.84 5.53 5.20
CA LEU A 479 -19.24 4.90 3.94
C LEU A 479 -20.38 5.67 3.28
N PHE A 480 -20.28 5.78 1.97
CA PHE A 480 -21.39 6.15 1.07
C PHE A 480 -21.25 5.37 -0.24
N ALA A 481 -22.33 4.82 -0.77
CA ALA A 481 -22.35 4.10 -2.04
C ALA A 481 -23.26 4.77 -3.06
N VAL A 482 -22.79 4.88 -4.31
CA VAL A 482 -23.56 5.43 -5.44
C VAL A 482 -24.62 4.44 -5.93
N ASP A 483 -24.34 3.14 -5.86
CA ASP A 483 -25.33 2.10 -6.20
C ASP A 483 -26.44 2.06 -5.15
N PRO A 484 -27.73 2.26 -5.54
CA PRO A 484 -28.82 2.37 -4.57
C PRO A 484 -29.06 1.09 -3.76
N GLU A 485 -28.86 -0.08 -4.36
CA GLU A 485 -29.06 -1.36 -3.64
C GLU A 485 -27.92 -1.59 -2.65
N LEU A 486 -26.68 -1.25 -3.02
CA LEU A 486 -25.53 -1.29 -2.09
C LEU A 486 -25.73 -0.31 -0.93
N GLN A 487 -26.15 0.93 -1.23
CA GLN A 487 -26.42 1.94 -0.23
C GLN A 487 -27.52 1.50 0.75
N ALA A 488 -28.61 0.93 0.24
CA ALA A 488 -29.69 0.41 1.06
C ALA A 488 -29.23 -0.74 1.97
N ALA A 489 -28.44 -1.68 1.42
CA ALA A 489 -27.88 -2.80 2.18
C ALA A 489 -26.94 -2.34 3.30
N LEU A 490 -26.07 -1.33 3.03
CA LEU A 490 -25.18 -0.75 4.05
C LEU A 490 -25.97 -0.05 5.17
N LYS A 491 -27.03 0.71 4.81
CA LYS A 491 -27.91 1.37 5.80
C LYS A 491 -28.66 0.35 6.66
N GLU A 492 -29.18 -0.70 6.06
CA GLU A 492 -29.82 -1.79 6.79
C GLU A 492 -28.84 -2.46 7.76
N ALA A 493 -27.60 -2.70 7.31
CA ALA A 493 -26.53 -3.26 8.14
C ALA A 493 -26.16 -2.37 9.34
N ALA A 494 -26.24 -1.05 9.20
CA ALA A 494 -25.96 -0.08 10.25
C ALA A 494 -27.13 0.13 11.23
N SER A 495 -28.37 -0.17 10.83
CA SER A 495 -29.57 0.03 11.66
C SER A 495 -29.94 -1.16 12.55
N LYS A 496 -29.34 -2.30 12.33
CA LYS A 496 -29.54 -3.57 13.07
C LYS A 496 -28.51 -3.71 14.19
#